data_22a0f3d20d22185dfa2f79d25327cb84
#
_entry.id   22a0f3d20d22185dfa2f79d25327cb84
#
_cell.length_a   1.000
_cell.length_b   1.000
_cell.length_c   1.000
_cell.angle_alpha   90.00
_cell.angle_beta   90.00
_cell.angle_gamma   90.00
#
_symmetry.space_group_name_H-M   'P 1'
#
loop_
_entity.id
_entity.type
_entity.pdbx_description
1 polymer ?
#
loop_
_entity_poly.entity_id
_entity_poly.type
_entity_poly.pdbx_seq_one_letter_code
_entity_poly.pdbx_strand_id
1 'polypeptide(L)'
;IANTQSGHFSVELYSLSAHQKIGSLNTWTYNGTTQTFNNYVEAISVANERLYLANIGSCIDVFDIHTLKFITRIGNRNWGHGNTQLFHTHAMAIVDDYIIVRMKNGLQITLQSDVSAEKYQNINYYSRGSLDGFDVNNGFYPHQMAVDTTGLVFLADYGQYGNRKIHVIDTTLIQKGSNITMTTSQTLPLEFNPRGIALYKNLMYISASDGSIRCYDREKKKFFLTLKSVPGYTFKGGQKLLVHNNRLWVTDVSTREIVGVDIF
;
A
#
# COMPACT_ATOMS: atom_id res chain seq x y z
N ILE A 1 -9.82 1.51 -7.53
CA ILE A 1 -9.57 0.07 -7.59
C ILE A 1 -8.70 -0.21 -8.78
N ALA A 2 -7.60 -0.92 -8.60
CA ALA A 2 -6.79 -1.39 -9.71
C ALA A 2 -7.44 -2.61 -10.37
N ASN A 3 -7.66 -2.51 -11.67
CA ASN A 3 -8.12 -3.62 -12.50
C ASN A 3 -6.92 -4.27 -13.19
N THR A 4 -6.76 -5.58 -13.00
CA THR A 4 -5.59 -6.34 -13.49
C THR A 4 -5.98 -7.46 -14.44
N GLN A 5 -7.10 -7.34 -15.17
CA GLN A 5 -7.47 -8.36 -16.16
C GLN A 5 -6.48 -8.40 -17.31
N SER A 6 -6.20 -9.59 -17.81
CA SER A 6 -5.17 -9.88 -18.79
C SER A 6 -5.18 -8.92 -19.99
N GLY A 7 -4.12 -8.16 -20.16
CA GLY A 7 -3.89 -7.25 -21.28
C GLY A 7 -4.50 -5.85 -21.16
N HIS A 8 -5.31 -5.57 -20.14
CA HIS A 8 -5.90 -4.24 -19.90
C HIS A 8 -5.75 -3.85 -18.44
N PHE A 9 -4.86 -2.90 -18.18
CA PHE A 9 -4.64 -2.36 -16.84
C PHE A 9 -5.31 -1.01 -16.73
N SER A 10 -6.11 -0.82 -15.69
CA SER A 10 -6.81 0.44 -15.43
C SER A 10 -6.99 0.67 -13.94
N VAL A 11 -7.22 1.92 -13.56
CA VAL A 11 -7.72 2.27 -12.24
C VAL A 11 -9.18 2.65 -12.38
N GLU A 12 -10.03 1.84 -11.78
CA GLU A 12 -11.48 2.02 -11.81
C GLU A 12 -11.92 2.94 -10.68
N LEU A 13 -12.75 3.92 -10.99
CA LEU A 13 -13.34 4.84 -10.03
C LEU A 13 -14.78 4.42 -9.73
N TYR A 14 -15.09 4.31 -8.44
CA TYR A 14 -16.42 3.94 -7.98
C TYR A 14 -16.99 5.01 -7.04
N SER A 15 -18.27 5.32 -7.20
CA SER A 15 -19.03 6.06 -6.19
C SER A 15 -19.42 5.10 -5.08
N LEU A 16 -18.98 5.37 -3.85
CA LEU A 16 -19.37 4.57 -2.69
C LEU A 16 -20.83 4.79 -2.29
N SER A 17 -21.38 5.97 -2.54
CA SER A 17 -22.79 6.27 -2.25
C SER A 17 -23.75 5.67 -3.28
N ALA A 18 -23.38 5.69 -4.55
CA ALA A 18 -24.20 5.15 -5.64
C ALA A 18 -23.91 3.67 -5.93
N HIS A 19 -22.89 3.08 -5.31
CA HIS A 19 -22.43 1.70 -5.51
C HIS A 19 -22.20 1.34 -6.99
N GLN A 20 -21.72 2.30 -7.77
CA GLN A 20 -21.50 2.11 -9.21
C GLN A 20 -20.16 2.67 -9.68
N LYS A 21 -19.66 2.12 -10.77
CA LYS A 21 -18.51 2.66 -11.48
C LYS A 21 -18.87 4.01 -12.10
N ILE A 22 -18.02 5.01 -11.85
CA ILE A 22 -18.18 6.38 -12.36
C ILE A 22 -17.14 6.76 -13.41
N GLY A 23 -16.07 5.98 -13.53
CA GLY A 23 -15.02 6.25 -14.51
C GLY A 23 -13.88 5.26 -14.44
N SER A 24 -12.91 5.46 -15.31
CA SER A 24 -11.64 4.73 -15.29
C SER A 24 -10.50 5.61 -15.80
N LEU A 25 -9.31 5.40 -15.23
CA LEU A 25 -8.05 5.94 -15.69
C LEU A 25 -7.25 4.80 -16.33
N ASN A 26 -7.01 4.87 -17.62
CA ASN A 26 -6.27 3.87 -18.40
C ASN A 26 -5.21 4.47 -19.30
N THR A 27 -5.36 5.76 -19.66
CA THR A 27 -4.38 6.49 -20.47
C THR A 27 -4.18 7.90 -19.93
N TRP A 28 -2.99 8.46 -20.15
CA TRP A 28 -2.66 9.87 -19.87
C TRP A 28 -1.56 10.35 -20.80
N THR A 29 -1.30 11.65 -20.83
CA THR A 29 -0.22 12.23 -21.60
C THR A 29 0.98 12.55 -20.71
N TYR A 30 2.18 12.12 -21.11
CA TYR A 30 3.45 12.45 -20.50
C TYR A 30 4.48 12.80 -21.57
N ASN A 31 5.10 13.98 -21.48
CA ASN A 31 6.03 14.50 -22.48
C ASN A 31 5.50 14.39 -23.93
N GLY A 32 4.23 14.80 -24.14
CA GLY A 32 3.58 14.78 -25.44
C GLY A 32 3.20 13.38 -25.97
N THR A 33 3.48 12.33 -25.24
CA THR A 33 3.20 10.93 -25.63
C THR A 33 2.09 10.34 -24.79
N THR A 34 1.16 9.63 -25.43
CA THR A 34 0.13 8.87 -24.72
C THR A 34 0.75 7.71 -23.98
N GLN A 35 0.50 7.63 -22.72
CA GLN A 35 0.94 6.57 -21.81
C GLN A 35 -0.23 5.67 -21.42
N THR A 36 0.08 4.43 -21.10
CA THR A 36 -0.84 3.44 -20.54
C THR A 36 -0.20 2.75 -19.35
N PHE A 37 -0.99 2.04 -18.56
CA PHE A 37 -0.44 1.12 -17.56
C PHE A 37 0.15 -0.10 -18.30
N ASN A 38 1.45 -0.25 -18.26
CA ASN A 38 2.13 -1.40 -18.89
C ASN A 38 2.08 -2.65 -18.02
N ASN A 39 1.71 -2.50 -16.74
CA ASN A 39 1.67 -3.53 -15.73
C ASN A 39 0.64 -3.22 -14.65
N TYR A 40 0.50 -4.14 -13.68
CA TYR A 40 -0.42 -3.99 -12.56
C TYR A 40 -0.12 -2.74 -11.73
N VAL A 41 -1.17 -2.03 -11.33
CA VAL A 41 -1.12 -1.07 -10.23
C VAL A 41 -1.29 -1.86 -8.93
N GLU A 42 -0.24 -1.96 -8.16
CA GLU A 42 -0.19 -2.77 -6.95
C GLU A 42 -0.57 -2.00 -5.69
N ALA A 43 -0.28 -0.69 -5.67
CA ALA A 43 -0.64 0.17 -4.56
C ALA A 43 -1.25 1.48 -5.03
N ILE A 44 -2.23 1.95 -4.29
CA ILE A 44 -2.92 3.22 -4.50
C ILE A 44 -2.89 3.97 -3.17
N SER A 45 -2.50 5.24 -3.21
CA SER A 45 -2.58 6.14 -2.07
C SER A 45 -3.08 7.50 -2.49
N VAL A 46 -3.72 8.20 -1.57
CA VAL A 46 -4.19 9.57 -1.76
C VAL A 46 -3.63 10.43 -0.63
N ALA A 47 -3.00 11.52 -0.97
CA ALA A 47 -2.52 12.53 -0.03
C ALA A 47 -2.40 13.88 -0.73
N ASN A 48 -2.67 14.97 -0.01
CA ASN A 48 -2.48 16.34 -0.50
C ASN A 48 -3.09 16.57 -1.89
N GLU A 49 -4.36 16.15 -2.07
CA GLU A 49 -5.12 16.26 -3.33
C GLU A 49 -4.48 15.54 -4.52
N ARG A 50 -3.59 14.58 -4.27
CA ARG A 50 -2.91 13.78 -5.28
C ARG A 50 -3.25 12.31 -5.14
N LEU A 51 -3.40 11.65 -6.28
CA LEU A 51 -3.55 10.22 -6.43
C LEU A 51 -2.21 9.62 -6.86
N TYR A 52 -1.65 8.74 -6.06
CA TYR A 52 -0.40 8.05 -6.31
C TYR A 52 -0.69 6.61 -6.70
N LEU A 53 -0.20 6.21 -7.84
CA LEU A 53 -0.39 4.87 -8.42
C LEU A 53 0.95 4.18 -8.57
N ALA A 54 1.26 3.26 -7.66
CA ALA A 54 2.49 2.47 -7.72
C ALA A 54 2.31 1.30 -8.69
N ASN A 55 3.12 1.31 -9.74
CA ASN A 55 3.09 0.33 -10.82
C ASN A 55 4.22 -0.68 -10.61
N ILE A 56 3.93 -1.97 -10.72
CA ILE A 56 4.94 -3.04 -10.63
C ILE A 56 6.06 -2.89 -11.67
N GLY A 57 5.80 -2.14 -12.74
CA GLY A 57 6.78 -1.72 -13.73
C GLY A 57 7.78 -0.64 -13.27
N SER A 58 7.91 -0.42 -11.96
CA SER A 58 8.99 0.36 -11.34
C SER A 58 8.84 1.88 -11.42
N CYS A 59 7.63 2.38 -11.32
CA CYS A 59 7.38 3.81 -11.14
C CYS A 59 6.11 4.05 -10.29
N ILE A 60 5.99 5.28 -9.81
CA ILE A 60 4.75 5.80 -9.22
C ILE A 60 4.29 6.94 -10.12
N ASP A 61 3.13 6.78 -10.73
CA ASP A 61 2.49 7.85 -11.49
C ASP A 61 1.59 8.68 -10.55
N VAL A 62 1.71 10.01 -10.62
CA VAL A 62 1.01 10.95 -9.72
C VAL A 62 0.04 11.77 -10.55
N PHE A 63 -1.19 11.84 -10.05
CA PHE A 63 -2.29 12.56 -10.70
C PHE A 63 -2.96 13.51 -9.72
N ASP A 64 -3.56 14.56 -10.22
CA ASP A 64 -4.53 15.36 -9.49
C ASP A 64 -5.78 14.52 -9.20
N ILE A 65 -6.23 14.48 -7.95
CA ILE A 65 -7.33 13.56 -7.55
C ILE A 65 -8.68 13.99 -8.13
N HIS A 66 -8.88 15.28 -8.39
CA HIS A 66 -10.16 15.82 -8.84
C HIS A 66 -10.30 15.76 -10.36
N THR A 67 -9.23 16.10 -11.08
CA THR A 67 -9.25 16.19 -12.54
C THR A 67 -8.69 14.95 -13.23
N LEU A 68 -8.00 14.07 -12.50
CA LEU A 68 -7.24 12.91 -12.98
C LEU A 68 -6.18 13.29 -14.03
N LYS A 69 -5.77 14.56 -14.06
CA LYS A 69 -4.66 14.98 -14.90
C LYS A 69 -3.34 14.48 -14.30
N PHE A 70 -2.49 13.99 -15.17
CA PHE A 70 -1.13 13.58 -14.80
C PHE A 70 -0.32 14.79 -14.32
N ILE A 71 0.35 14.65 -13.18
CA ILE A 71 1.21 15.67 -12.58
C ILE A 71 2.67 15.33 -12.85
N THR A 72 3.11 14.15 -12.40
CA THR A 72 4.52 13.73 -12.50
C THR A 72 4.67 12.23 -12.32
N ARG A 73 5.91 11.75 -12.51
CA ARG A 73 6.32 10.37 -12.28
C ARG A 73 7.49 10.32 -11.33
N ILE A 74 7.42 9.40 -10.38
CA ILE A 74 8.52 9.03 -9.48
C ILE A 74 9.11 7.72 -9.99
N GLY A 75 10.42 7.70 -10.24
CA GLY A 75 11.09 6.58 -10.89
C GLY A 75 11.01 6.66 -12.43
N ASN A 76 11.90 5.95 -13.11
CA ASN A 76 12.11 6.08 -14.55
C ASN A 76 11.64 4.87 -15.36
N ARG A 77 10.83 3.99 -14.79
CA ARG A 77 10.40 2.71 -15.38
C ARG A 77 11.53 1.71 -15.66
N ASN A 78 12.76 2.05 -15.34
CA ASN A 78 13.88 1.12 -15.46
C ASN A 78 14.02 0.35 -14.15
N TRP A 79 14.11 -0.96 -14.24
CA TRP A 79 14.30 -1.81 -13.09
C TRP A 79 15.70 -1.60 -12.52
N GLY A 80 15.78 -1.39 -11.20
CA GLY A 80 17.06 -1.19 -10.56
C GLY A 80 16.94 -0.68 -9.12
N HIS A 81 18.08 -0.40 -8.55
CA HIS A 81 18.25 0.06 -7.17
C HIS A 81 18.98 1.41 -7.08
N GLY A 82 19.09 2.10 -8.22
CA GLY A 82 19.67 3.44 -8.26
C GLY A 82 18.74 4.50 -7.67
N ASN A 83 19.28 5.70 -7.45
CA ASN A 83 18.58 6.81 -6.81
C ASN A 83 17.33 7.32 -7.56
N THR A 84 17.11 6.89 -8.80
CA THR A 84 15.93 7.23 -9.62
C THR A 84 15.14 5.99 -10.04
N GLN A 85 15.44 4.83 -9.47
CA GLN A 85 14.89 3.56 -9.88
C GLN A 85 14.08 2.93 -8.75
N LEU A 86 12.92 2.43 -9.08
CA LEU A 86 12.10 1.59 -8.22
C LEU A 86 12.13 0.16 -8.75
N PHE A 87 12.07 -0.84 -7.87
CA PHE A 87 12.13 -2.23 -8.27
C PHE A 87 10.95 -3.01 -7.71
N HIS A 88 9.97 -3.33 -8.56
CA HIS A 88 8.76 -4.04 -8.17
C HIS A 88 8.08 -3.40 -6.95
N THR A 89 7.37 -2.30 -7.17
CA THR A 89 6.60 -1.61 -6.15
C THR A 89 5.34 -2.40 -5.81
N HIS A 90 5.15 -2.81 -4.56
CA HIS A 90 4.03 -3.65 -4.15
C HIS A 90 3.12 -3.04 -3.11
N ALA A 91 3.66 -2.17 -2.26
CA ALA A 91 2.89 -1.44 -1.27
C ALA A 91 3.46 -0.04 -1.09
N MET A 92 2.61 0.90 -0.73
CA MET A 92 2.99 2.29 -0.54
C MET A 92 2.19 2.88 0.61
N ALA A 93 2.86 3.72 1.41
CA ALA A 93 2.25 4.59 2.39
C ALA A 93 2.73 6.01 2.17
N ILE A 94 1.85 6.97 2.41
CA ILE A 94 2.18 8.39 2.42
C ILE A 94 1.85 8.92 3.79
N VAL A 95 2.83 9.53 4.44
CA VAL A 95 2.72 10.06 5.79
C VAL A 95 3.57 11.32 5.89
N ASP A 96 2.96 12.43 6.35
CA ASP A 96 3.56 13.75 6.34
C ASP A 96 4.16 14.08 4.96
N ASP A 97 5.45 14.37 4.88
CA ASP A 97 6.15 14.64 3.62
C ASP A 97 6.80 13.37 3.01
N TYR A 98 6.61 12.19 3.63
CA TYR A 98 7.27 10.97 3.19
C TYR A 98 6.38 10.10 2.29
N ILE A 99 6.97 9.57 1.23
CA ILE A 99 6.43 8.46 0.43
C ILE A 99 7.28 7.23 0.73
N ILE A 100 6.69 6.26 1.40
CA ILE A 100 7.34 5.00 1.78
C ILE A 100 6.86 3.93 0.82
N VAL A 101 7.79 3.34 0.08
CA VAL A 101 7.49 2.35 -0.96
C VAL A 101 8.15 1.03 -0.63
N ARG A 102 7.37 -0.04 -0.58
CA ARG A 102 7.90 -1.39 -0.55
C ARG A 102 8.27 -1.83 -1.95
N MET A 103 9.51 -2.25 -2.11
CA MET A 103 10.04 -2.88 -3.31
C MET A 103 10.35 -4.35 -3.06
N LYS A 104 10.59 -5.13 -4.12
CA LYS A 104 10.91 -6.56 -4.00
C LYS A 104 12.02 -6.85 -2.99
N ASN A 105 13.01 -5.97 -2.90
CA ASN A 105 14.22 -6.20 -2.10
C ASN A 105 14.39 -5.19 -0.95
N GLY A 106 13.36 -4.49 -0.52
CA GLY A 106 13.47 -3.54 0.59
C GLY A 106 12.40 -2.46 0.61
N LEU A 107 12.69 -1.43 1.34
CA LEU A 107 11.89 -0.21 1.42
C LEU A 107 12.65 0.96 0.82
N GLN A 108 11.94 1.86 0.22
CA GLN A 108 12.44 3.13 -0.27
C GLN A 108 11.62 4.27 0.28
N ILE A 109 12.28 5.36 0.66
CA ILE A 109 11.64 6.56 1.17
C ILE A 109 12.03 7.73 0.31
N THR A 110 11.06 8.53 -0.10
CA THR A 110 11.26 9.79 -0.80
C THR A 110 10.38 10.88 -0.20
N LEU A 111 10.67 12.16 -0.50
CA LEU A 111 9.86 13.29 -0.06
C LEU A 111 8.78 13.63 -1.10
N GLN A 112 7.59 13.98 -0.63
CA GLN A 112 6.53 14.51 -1.49
C GLN A 112 6.92 15.85 -2.12
N SER A 113 7.68 16.69 -1.39
CA SER A 113 8.19 17.98 -1.86
C SER A 113 9.08 17.84 -3.09
N ASP A 114 9.79 16.72 -3.24
CA ASP A 114 10.65 16.48 -4.40
C ASP A 114 9.87 16.09 -5.66
N VAL A 115 8.61 15.68 -5.49
CA VAL A 115 7.73 15.25 -6.60
C VAL A 115 7.32 16.42 -7.50
N SER A 116 7.25 17.66 -6.98
CA SER A 116 6.81 18.83 -7.72
C SER A 116 7.81 19.36 -8.75
N ALA A 117 9.06 18.92 -8.68
CA ALA A 117 10.18 19.50 -9.44
C ALA A 117 10.67 18.62 -10.59
N GLU A 118 9.98 17.54 -10.96
CA GLU A 118 10.47 16.50 -11.89
C GLU A 118 11.84 15.90 -11.46
N LYS A 119 12.37 16.34 -10.33
CA LYS A 119 13.63 15.91 -9.74
C LYS A 119 13.34 15.06 -8.54
N TYR A 120 13.17 13.80 -8.81
CA TYR A 120 13.04 12.80 -7.79
C TYR A 120 14.42 12.45 -7.22
N GLN A 121 14.61 12.68 -5.93
CA GLN A 121 15.79 12.20 -5.22
C GLN A 121 15.33 11.15 -4.20
N ASN A 122 15.91 9.96 -4.29
CA ASN A 122 15.78 8.98 -3.24
C ASN A 122 16.45 9.50 -1.99
N ILE A 123 15.69 9.56 -0.90
CA ILE A 123 16.28 9.94 0.37
C ILE A 123 17.07 8.76 0.91
N ASN A 124 16.58 7.54 0.76
CA ASN A 124 17.33 6.33 1.12
C ASN A 124 16.74 5.06 0.50
N TYR A 125 17.62 4.20 0.08
CA TYR A 125 17.34 2.84 -0.31
C TYR A 125 17.86 1.88 0.79
N TYR A 126 16.93 1.13 1.35
CA TYR A 126 17.27 0.07 2.30
C TYR A 126 17.33 -1.26 1.58
N SER A 127 18.56 -1.71 1.29
CA SER A 127 18.81 -2.99 0.66
C SER A 127 18.59 -4.15 1.63
N ARG A 128 18.58 -5.37 1.11
CA ARG A 128 18.66 -6.61 1.89
C ARG A 128 19.70 -6.47 3.02
N GLY A 129 19.27 -6.66 4.27
CA GLY A 129 20.15 -6.67 5.44
C GLY A 129 20.44 -5.32 6.09
N SER A 130 19.94 -4.20 5.55
CA SER A 130 20.18 -2.86 6.12
C SER A 130 19.08 -2.34 7.04
N LEU A 131 17.99 -3.07 7.20
CA LEU A 131 16.89 -2.72 8.08
C LEU A 131 16.90 -3.65 9.28
N ASP A 132 17.22 -3.12 10.46
CA ASP A 132 17.12 -3.84 11.71
C ASP A 132 15.66 -4.32 11.92
N GLY A 133 15.51 -5.64 12.12
CA GLY A 133 14.20 -6.26 12.28
C GLY A 133 13.47 -6.65 11.00
N PHE A 134 13.98 -6.29 9.80
CA PHE A 134 13.46 -6.78 8.52
C PHE A 134 14.35 -7.89 8.00
N ASP A 135 13.90 -9.12 8.11
CA ASP A 135 14.62 -10.25 7.52
C ASP A 135 14.28 -10.38 6.03
N VAL A 136 14.83 -9.46 5.23
CA VAL A 136 14.64 -9.46 3.77
C VAL A 136 15.27 -10.68 3.09
N ASN A 137 16.14 -11.42 3.77
CA ASN A 137 16.71 -12.68 3.26
C ASN A 137 15.71 -13.82 3.35
N ASN A 138 14.77 -13.77 4.30
CA ASN A 138 13.74 -14.78 4.53
C ASN A 138 12.37 -14.36 3.99
N GLY A 139 12.33 -13.57 2.91
CA GLY A 139 11.11 -13.33 2.16
C GLY A 139 10.19 -12.27 2.77
N PHE A 140 10.71 -11.05 2.96
CA PHE A 140 9.90 -9.88 3.27
C PHE A 140 8.93 -9.57 2.10
N TYR A 141 7.64 -9.81 2.30
CA TYR A 141 6.59 -9.60 1.30
C TYR A 141 5.39 -8.84 1.88
N PRO A 142 5.54 -7.54 2.25
CA PRO A 142 4.38 -6.76 2.63
C PRO A 142 3.46 -6.54 1.42
N HIS A 143 2.18 -6.88 1.64
CA HIS A 143 1.15 -6.73 0.62
C HIS A 143 0.40 -5.40 0.73
N GLN A 144 0.32 -4.82 1.92
CA GLN A 144 -0.31 -3.54 2.15
C GLN A 144 0.33 -2.82 3.34
N MET A 145 0.30 -1.50 3.28
CA MET A 145 0.63 -0.59 4.37
C MET A 145 -0.60 0.21 4.78
N ALA A 146 -0.68 0.55 6.06
CA ALA A 146 -1.65 1.49 6.60
C ALA A 146 -0.94 2.47 7.52
N VAL A 147 -1.43 3.71 7.59
CA VAL A 147 -0.88 4.79 8.42
C VAL A 147 -1.93 5.19 9.44
N ASP A 148 -1.53 5.36 10.70
CA ASP A 148 -2.43 5.91 11.71
C ASP A 148 -2.26 7.43 11.86
N THR A 149 -3.11 8.02 12.68
CA THR A 149 -3.14 9.47 12.91
C THR A 149 -1.91 10.00 13.65
N THR A 150 -1.07 9.13 14.19
CA THR A 150 0.18 9.51 14.88
C THR A 150 1.41 9.41 13.98
N GLY A 151 1.24 8.98 12.72
CA GLY A 151 2.34 8.81 11.76
C GLY A 151 3.00 7.43 11.84
N LEU A 152 2.45 6.48 12.59
CA LEU A 152 2.93 5.11 12.56
C LEU A 152 2.49 4.38 11.29
N VAL A 153 3.42 3.73 10.62
CA VAL A 153 3.16 2.92 9.42
C VAL A 153 3.18 1.45 9.78
N PHE A 154 2.10 0.77 9.47
CA PHE A 154 1.91 -0.65 9.70
C PHE A 154 2.03 -1.41 8.39
N LEU A 155 2.93 -2.40 8.34
CA LEU A 155 3.17 -3.23 7.16
C LEU A 155 2.71 -4.66 7.41
N ALA A 156 1.76 -5.12 6.62
CA ALA A 156 1.32 -6.51 6.65
C ALA A 156 2.28 -7.39 5.86
N ASP A 157 3.20 -8.08 6.54
CA ASP A 157 4.21 -8.93 5.94
C ASP A 157 3.76 -10.39 5.89
N TYR A 158 3.54 -10.88 4.68
CA TYR A 158 3.14 -12.26 4.42
C TYR A 158 4.19 -13.30 4.83
N GLY A 159 5.48 -12.94 4.80
CA GLY A 159 6.60 -13.79 5.18
C GLY A 159 6.69 -15.09 4.38
N GLN A 160 7.48 -15.12 3.32
CA GLN A 160 7.58 -16.29 2.42
C GLN A 160 8.00 -17.60 3.12
N TYR A 161 8.67 -17.52 4.26
CA TYR A 161 9.19 -18.67 5.00
C TYR A 161 8.70 -18.76 6.45
N GLY A 162 7.49 -18.28 6.71
CA GLY A 162 6.87 -18.39 8.04
C GLY A 162 7.09 -17.19 8.96
N ASN A 163 7.80 -16.15 8.54
CA ASN A 163 8.00 -14.90 9.29
C ASN A 163 6.80 -13.95 9.16
N ARG A 164 5.63 -14.43 9.49
CA ARG A 164 4.35 -13.70 9.37
C ARG A 164 4.26 -12.67 10.49
N LYS A 165 4.20 -11.38 10.14
CA LYS A 165 4.14 -10.33 11.15
C LYS A 165 3.58 -9.02 10.59
N ILE A 166 3.18 -8.15 11.50
CA ILE A 166 3.01 -6.73 11.21
C ILE A 166 4.27 -6.03 11.68
N HIS A 167 4.92 -5.30 10.80
CA HIS A 167 5.97 -4.36 11.17
C HIS A 167 5.36 -3.00 11.44
N VAL A 168 5.84 -2.32 12.46
CA VAL A 168 5.46 -0.95 12.79
C VAL A 168 6.68 -0.05 12.61
N ILE A 169 6.53 0.97 11.79
CA ILE A 169 7.56 1.98 11.54
C ILE A 169 7.10 3.28 12.16
N ASP A 170 7.93 3.85 12.99
CA ASP A 170 7.72 5.19 13.55
C ASP A 170 8.42 6.21 12.64
N THR A 171 7.63 6.99 11.91
CA THR A 171 8.16 7.98 10.97
C THR A 171 8.76 9.20 11.64
N THR A 172 8.45 9.45 12.91
CA THR A 172 9.07 10.53 13.67
C THR A 172 10.56 10.28 13.93
N LEU A 173 10.98 9.01 13.85
CA LEU A 173 12.38 8.61 13.98
C LEU A 173 13.15 8.71 12.66
N ILE A 174 12.49 9.07 11.56
CA ILE A 174 13.14 9.27 10.27
C ILE A 174 13.95 10.59 10.33
N GLN A 175 15.26 10.48 10.36
CA GLN A 175 16.15 11.66 10.36
C GLN A 175 16.44 12.11 8.92
N LYS A 176 16.21 13.39 8.64
CA LYS A 176 16.62 13.99 7.35
C LYS A 176 18.15 14.15 7.35
N GLY A 177 18.82 13.36 6.51
CA GLY A 177 20.28 13.40 6.35
C GLY A 177 20.78 12.27 5.46
N SER A 178 22.08 12.19 5.24
CA SER A 178 22.73 11.25 4.32
C SER A 178 22.53 9.76 4.64
N ASN A 179 22.08 9.43 5.84
CA ASN A 179 21.73 8.06 6.26
C ASN A 179 20.50 8.10 7.14
N ILE A 180 19.33 7.80 6.57
CA ILE A 180 18.12 7.59 7.38
C ILE A 180 18.22 6.18 7.97
N THR A 181 18.31 6.09 9.26
CA THR A 181 18.13 4.83 9.99
C THR A 181 16.64 4.69 10.28
N MET A 182 16.01 3.71 9.69
CA MET A 182 14.64 3.35 9.99
C MET A 182 14.68 2.11 10.88
N THR A 183 14.31 2.29 12.13
CA THR A 183 14.13 1.17 13.06
C THR A 183 12.67 0.75 13.06
N THR A 184 12.41 -0.56 12.98
CA THR A 184 11.09 -1.06 13.36
C THR A 184 10.91 -0.83 14.84
N SER A 185 9.99 0.05 15.20
CA SER A 185 9.70 0.30 16.61
C SER A 185 9.10 -0.93 17.28
N GLN A 186 8.32 -1.73 16.54
CA GLN A 186 7.67 -2.94 17.04
C GLN A 186 7.37 -3.94 15.93
N THR A 187 7.32 -5.23 16.29
CA THR A 187 6.78 -6.28 15.43
C THR A 187 5.69 -7.04 16.17
N LEU A 188 4.58 -7.32 15.48
CA LEU A 188 3.52 -8.20 15.96
C LEU A 188 3.60 -9.52 15.18
N PRO A 189 4.04 -10.64 15.80
CA PRO A 189 4.05 -11.94 15.16
C PRO A 189 2.62 -12.43 14.92
N LEU A 190 2.40 -13.15 13.82
CA LEU A 190 1.11 -13.66 13.43
C LEU A 190 1.17 -15.18 13.19
N GLU A 191 0.08 -15.87 13.54
CA GLU A 191 -0.10 -17.31 13.25
C GLU A 191 -0.69 -17.55 11.85
N PHE A 192 -0.99 -16.50 11.10
CA PHE A 192 -1.64 -16.55 9.79
C PHE A 192 -0.92 -15.65 8.79
N ASN A 193 -1.16 -15.89 7.50
CA ASN A 193 -0.58 -15.09 6.42
C ASN A 193 -1.39 -13.81 6.19
N PRO A 194 -0.91 -12.61 6.56
CA PRO A 194 -1.61 -11.37 6.33
C PRO A 194 -1.54 -10.95 4.86
N ARG A 195 -2.62 -10.38 4.34
CA ARG A 195 -2.73 -9.87 2.97
C ARG A 195 -2.97 -8.37 2.92
N GLY A 196 -3.92 -7.91 3.71
CA GLY A 196 -4.32 -6.52 3.78
C GLY A 196 -4.33 -6.02 5.21
N ILE A 197 -4.27 -4.71 5.37
CA ILE A 197 -4.31 -4.04 6.67
C ILE A 197 -5.05 -2.71 6.55
N ALA A 198 -5.95 -2.45 7.49
CA ALA A 198 -6.59 -1.14 7.65
C ALA A 198 -6.73 -0.81 9.13
N LEU A 199 -6.72 0.47 9.42
CA LEU A 199 -6.77 1.00 10.78
C LEU A 199 -8.06 1.80 10.99
N TYR A 200 -8.66 1.66 12.17
CA TYR A 200 -9.79 2.45 12.61
C TYR A 200 -9.72 2.67 14.13
N LYS A 201 -9.49 3.90 14.55
CA LYS A 201 -9.26 4.22 15.97
C LYS A 201 -8.12 3.35 16.54
N ASN A 202 -8.38 2.63 17.63
CA ASN A 202 -7.44 1.68 18.23
C ASN A 202 -7.47 0.27 17.60
N LEU A 203 -8.32 0.05 16.59
CA LEU A 203 -8.49 -1.25 15.95
C LEU A 203 -7.62 -1.38 14.69
N MET A 204 -7.10 -2.56 14.47
CA MET A 204 -6.39 -2.98 13.27
C MET A 204 -7.10 -4.19 12.66
N TYR A 205 -7.59 -4.02 11.44
CA TYR A 205 -8.19 -5.09 10.65
C TYR A 205 -7.13 -5.68 9.73
N ILE A 206 -6.99 -7.00 9.75
CA ILE A 206 -5.99 -7.73 8.94
C ILE A 206 -6.72 -8.80 8.16
N SER A 207 -6.69 -8.73 6.84
CA SER A 207 -7.16 -9.84 6.01
C SER A 207 -6.09 -10.93 5.94
N ALA A 208 -6.54 -12.16 5.97
CA ALA A 208 -5.68 -13.35 5.94
C ALA A 208 -5.86 -14.14 4.63
N SER A 209 -4.86 -14.92 4.26
CA SER A 209 -4.89 -15.75 3.04
C SER A 209 -5.97 -16.83 3.06
N ASP A 210 -6.51 -17.17 4.24
CA ASP A 210 -7.64 -18.10 4.42
C ASP A 210 -9.01 -17.45 4.16
N GLY A 211 -9.04 -16.20 3.71
CA GLY A 211 -10.23 -15.40 3.47
C GLY A 211 -10.78 -14.71 4.71
N SER A 212 -10.28 -15.00 5.91
CA SER A 212 -10.77 -14.35 7.14
C SER A 212 -10.25 -12.92 7.28
N ILE A 213 -11.00 -12.09 8.01
CA ILE A 213 -10.56 -10.77 8.47
C ILE A 213 -10.47 -10.84 9.99
N ARG A 214 -9.30 -10.55 10.53
CA ARG A 214 -9.03 -10.60 11.96
C ARG A 214 -8.90 -9.19 12.51
N CYS A 215 -9.54 -8.96 13.67
CA CYS A 215 -9.55 -7.67 14.32
C CYS A 215 -8.68 -7.72 15.58
N TYR A 216 -7.69 -6.84 15.62
CA TYR A 216 -6.74 -6.68 16.72
C TYR A 216 -6.97 -5.35 17.42
N ASP A 217 -7.14 -5.38 18.74
CA ASP A 217 -7.20 -4.20 19.59
C ASP A 217 -5.76 -3.80 19.98
N ARG A 218 -5.32 -2.65 19.50
CA ARG A 218 -3.94 -2.16 19.69
C ARG A 218 -3.66 -1.74 21.13
N GLU A 219 -4.67 -1.28 21.87
CA GLU A 219 -4.54 -0.91 23.29
C GLU A 219 -4.47 -2.16 24.16
N LYS A 220 -5.39 -3.10 23.96
CA LYS A 220 -5.44 -4.36 24.70
C LYS A 220 -4.43 -5.39 24.24
N LYS A 221 -3.74 -5.12 23.10
CA LYS A 221 -2.74 -5.99 22.48
C LYS A 221 -3.23 -7.41 22.24
N LYS A 222 -4.48 -7.58 21.76
CA LYS A 222 -5.07 -8.90 21.52
C LYS A 222 -6.02 -8.93 20.32
N PHE A 223 -6.07 -10.10 19.68
CA PHE A 223 -7.13 -10.41 18.74
C PHE A 223 -8.42 -10.69 19.51
N PHE A 224 -9.56 -10.17 19.03
CA PHE A 224 -10.84 -10.38 19.71
C PHE A 224 -11.97 -10.80 18.76
N LEU A 225 -11.78 -10.67 17.45
CA LEU A 225 -12.78 -11.00 16.45
C LEU A 225 -12.14 -11.59 15.20
N THR A 226 -12.78 -12.61 14.64
CA THR A 226 -12.46 -13.15 13.32
C THR A 226 -13.74 -13.22 12.50
N LEU A 227 -13.78 -12.47 11.39
CA LEU A 227 -14.87 -12.47 10.44
C LEU A 227 -14.52 -13.38 9.27
N LYS A 228 -15.34 -14.41 9.01
CA LYS A 228 -15.26 -15.26 7.82
C LYS A 228 -16.38 -14.97 6.84
N SER A 229 -17.46 -14.38 7.33
CA SER A 229 -18.63 -13.99 6.56
C SER A 229 -19.32 -12.79 7.17
N VAL A 230 -20.14 -12.13 6.36
CA VAL A 230 -21.13 -11.11 6.77
C VAL A 230 -22.48 -11.53 6.19
N PRO A 231 -23.61 -10.94 6.62
CA PRO A 231 -24.89 -11.27 6.04
C PRO A 231 -24.89 -11.21 4.51
N GLY A 232 -25.20 -12.34 3.88
CA GLY A 232 -25.24 -12.48 2.42
C GLY A 232 -23.88 -12.68 1.73
N TYR A 233 -22.75 -12.70 2.47
CA TYR A 233 -21.44 -12.84 1.85
C TYR A 233 -20.44 -13.65 2.72
N THR A 234 -19.71 -14.56 2.07
CA THR A 234 -18.59 -15.30 2.68
C THR A 234 -17.29 -14.91 2.00
N PHE A 235 -16.32 -14.42 2.76
CA PHE A 235 -15.00 -14.04 2.25
C PHE A 235 -14.22 -15.28 1.80
N LYS A 236 -13.67 -15.21 0.59
CA LYS A 236 -12.90 -16.31 -0.02
C LYS A 236 -11.44 -15.97 -0.27
N GLY A 237 -11.12 -14.69 -0.45
CA GLY A 237 -9.77 -14.23 -0.76
C GLY A 237 -9.58 -12.74 -0.57
N GLY A 238 -10.03 -12.21 0.59
CA GLY A 238 -9.83 -10.79 0.94
C GLY A 238 -8.37 -10.41 0.88
N GLN A 239 -8.03 -9.37 0.09
CA GLN A 239 -6.63 -8.96 -0.06
C GLN A 239 -6.36 -7.57 0.48
N LYS A 240 -7.03 -6.55 -0.05
CA LYS A 240 -6.79 -5.17 0.38
C LYS A 240 -7.95 -4.68 1.24
N LEU A 241 -7.62 -3.91 2.24
CA LEU A 241 -8.56 -3.33 3.18
C LEU A 241 -8.47 -1.81 3.14
N LEU A 242 -9.62 -1.15 3.28
CA LEU A 242 -9.72 0.29 3.46
C LEU A 242 -10.84 0.58 4.45
N VAL A 243 -10.58 1.47 5.42
CA VAL A 243 -11.65 2.02 6.26
C VAL A 243 -12.02 3.41 5.76
N HIS A 244 -13.32 3.62 5.51
CA HIS A 244 -13.86 4.91 5.12
C HIS A 244 -15.32 5.02 5.60
N ASN A 245 -15.68 6.15 6.22
CA ASN A 245 -17.02 6.44 6.72
C ASN A 245 -17.60 5.32 7.60
N ASN A 246 -16.85 4.89 8.63
CA ASN A 246 -17.23 3.82 9.56
C ASN A 246 -17.56 2.47 8.87
N ARG A 247 -17.03 2.28 7.68
CA ARG A 247 -17.19 1.04 6.92
C ARG A 247 -15.83 0.50 6.52
N LEU A 248 -15.63 -0.80 6.72
CA LEU A 248 -14.49 -1.56 6.22
C LEU A 248 -14.80 -2.06 4.81
N TRP A 249 -14.03 -1.61 3.85
CA TRP A 249 -14.09 -2.06 2.47
C TRP A 249 -13.04 -3.13 2.23
N VAL A 250 -13.48 -4.23 1.65
CA VAL A 250 -12.65 -5.43 1.39
C VAL A 250 -12.68 -5.74 -0.09
N THR A 251 -11.52 -5.83 -0.73
CA THR A 251 -11.45 -6.42 -2.07
C THR A 251 -11.32 -7.93 -1.96
N ASP A 252 -12.24 -8.68 -2.51
CA ASP A 252 -12.16 -10.14 -2.57
C ASP A 252 -11.78 -10.58 -3.99
N VAL A 253 -10.53 -10.97 -4.16
CA VAL A 253 -10.00 -11.32 -5.48
C VAL A 253 -10.54 -12.65 -6.01
N SER A 254 -11.00 -13.54 -5.13
CA SER A 254 -11.55 -14.84 -5.53
C SER A 254 -12.93 -14.68 -6.18
N THR A 255 -13.72 -13.73 -5.72
CA THR A 255 -15.05 -13.41 -6.28
C THR A 255 -15.03 -12.21 -7.21
N ARG A 256 -13.95 -11.42 -7.20
CA ARG A 256 -13.80 -10.12 -7.91
C ARG A 256 -14.81 -9.07 -7.43
N GLU A 257 -15.12 -9.09 -6.15
CA GLU A 257 -16.09 -8.19 -5.53
C GLU A 257 -15.42 -7.25 -4.53
N ILE A 258 -16.12 -6.15 -4.26
CA ILE A 258 -15.79 -5.22 -3.20
C ILE A 258 -16.93 -5.25 -2.22
N VAL A 259 -16.62 -5.62 -1.00
CA VAL A 259 -17.59 -5.81 0.07
C VAL A 259 -17.42 -4.72 1.12
N GLY A 260 -18.49 -4.01 1.44
CA GLY A 260 -18.52 -3.04 2.53
C GLY A 260 -19.11 -3.68 3.79
N VAL A 261 -18.39 -3.58 4.89
CA VAL A 261 -18.79 -4.09 6.21
C VAL A 261 -18.89 -2.92 7.17
N ASP A 262 -20.04 -2.74 7.80
CA ASP A 262 -20.20 -1.69 8.82
C ASP A 262 -19.35 -2.05 10.06
N ILE A 263 -18.58 -1.09 10.55
CA ILE A 263 -17.72 -1.22 11.72
C ILE A 263 -18.14 -0.20 12.78
N PHE A 264 -18.17 -0.63 14.03
CA PHE A 264 -18.67 0.13 15.17
C PHE A 264 -17.53 0.89 15.89
#